data_40370823fe09a3b6fd12352617892c83
#
_entry.id   40370823fe09a3b6fd12352617892c83
#
_cell.length_a   1.000
_cell.length_b   1.000
_cell.length_c   1.000
_cell.angle_alpha   90.00
_cell.angle_beta   90.00
_cell.angle_gamma   90.00
#
_symmetry.space_group_name_H-M   'P 1'
#
loop_
_entity.id
_entity.type
_entity.pdbx_description
1 polymer ?
#
loop_
_entity_poly.entity_id
_entity_poly.type
_entity_poly.pdbx_seq_one_letter_code
_entity_poly.pdbx_strand_id
1 'polypeptide(L)'
;MAASDRRPRYGLLLISVLACLFAAAPIVWGVLTALKPAAEVVSYPPNLMPSRFTLESFRQVWSDSNFPTYFRNSLLVTGIATLTSLVVAVHAAYGLARFDFTGKTSLMLGLLATSMIPGIAILVPLYNLSIHTGLYNTFTGLVIVYTAWNIPLLVWLLKGFFESVPVELEEAAMIDGCSRMRAFYTIVLPMARPGMLAGAIMAMMFVWNDFLIGFTLAVTEDKRLIPYGLYSFISNIGVDWGQLMAATVISLVPVVIAFLLLQKWLVQGLMAGAVKG
;
A
#
# COMPACT_ATOMS: atom_id res chain seq x y z
N MET A 1 24.99 17.22 -35.21
CA MET A 1 23.51 17.32 -35.19
C MET A 1 22.93 16.05 -35.79
N ALA A 2 22.57 15.07 -34.97
CA ALA A 2 21.93 13.83 -35.40
C ALA A 2 20.42 14.06 -35.27
N ALA A 3 19.72 14.11 -36.41
CA ALA A 3 18.27 14.12 -36.43
C ALA A 3 17.76 12.81 -35.87
N SER A 4 17.12 12.84 -34.71
CA SER A 4 16.46 11.67 -34.13
C SER A 4 15.33 11.24 -35.07
N ASP A 5 15.50 10.06 -35.64
CA ASP A 5 14.50 9.40 -36.50
C ASP A 5 13.26 9.10 -35.65
N ARG A 6 12.33 10.05 -35.61
CA ARG A 6 11.02 9.94 -34.93
C ARG A 6 10.05 9.16 -35.83
N ARG A 7 10.41 7.94 -36.22
CA ARG A 7 9.40 7.05 -36.82
C ARG A 7 8.36 6.75 -35.75
N PRO A 8 7.08 6.99 -36.01
CA PRO A 8 6.04 6.68 -35.04
C PRO A 8 6.07 5.18 -34.77
N ARG A 9 6.33 4.82 -33.50
CA ARG A 9 6.43 3.42 -33.04
C ARG A 9 5.02 2.84 -32.87
N TYR A 10 4.22 2.80 -33.97
CA TYR A 10 2.83 2.29 -33.92
C TYR A 10 2.72 0.91 -33.35
N GLY A 11 3.70 0.02 -33.58
CA GLY A 11 3.75 -1.30 -32.95
C GLY A 11 3.84 -1.26 -31.44
N LEU A 12 4.69 -0.39 -30.87
CA LEU A 12 4.81 -0.21 -29.41
C LEU A 12 3.53 0.39 -28.82
N LEU A 13 2.92 1.35 -29.53
CA LEU A 13 1.67 1.96 -29.09
C LEU A 13 0.53 0.93 -29.08
N LEU A 14 0.42 0.11 -30.13
CA LEU A 14 -0.56 -0.97 -30.20
C LEU A 14 -0.37 -1.98 -29.04
N ILE A 15 0.85 -2.43 -28.81
CA ILE A 15 1.17 -3.35 -27.71
C ILE A 15 0.81 -2.72 -26.36
N SER A 16 1.15 -1.45 -26.13
CA SER A 16 0.82 -0.74 -24.89
C SER A 16 -0.68 -0.63 -24.67
N VAL A 17 -1.45 -0.30 -25.72
CA VAL A 17 -2.92 -0.23 -25.65
C VAL A 17 -3.52 -1.60 -25.34
N LEU A 18 -3.07 -2.65 -26.03
CA LEU A 18 -3.55 -4.02 -25.76
C LEU A 18 -3.23 -4.46 -24.34
N ALA A 19 -2.03 -4.17 -23.84
CA ALA A 19 -1.66 -4.46 -22.47
C ALA A 19 -2.53 -3.70 -21.45
N CYS A 20 -2.82 -2.41 -21.70
CA CYS A 20 -3.73 -1.63 -20.85
C CYS A 20 -5.16 -2.19 -20.87
N LEU A 21 -5.68 -2.56 -22.04
CA LEU A 21 -7.02 -3.16 -22.14
C LEU A 21 -7.09 -4.50 -21.42
N PHE A 22 -6.08 -5.34 -21.56
CA PHE A 22 -5.98 -6.61 -20.87
C PHE A 22 -5.94 -6.42 -19.35
N ALA A 23 -5.14 -5.48 -18.86
CA ALA A 23 -5.04 -5.18 -17.43
C ALA A 23 -6.33 -4.55 -16.87
N ALA A 24 -7.05 -3.76 -17.66
CA ALA A 24 -8.32 -3.14 -17.25
C ALA A 24 -9.52 -4.11 -17.31
N ALA A 25 -9.44 -5.17 -18.11
CA ALA A 25 -10.57 -6.08 -18.34
C ALA A 25 -11.18 -6.66 -17.07
N PRO A 26 -10.42 -7.20 -16.08
CA PRO A 26 -10.98 -7.71 -14.83
C PRO A 26 -11.65 -6.62 -14.00
N ILE A 27 -11.13 -5.40 -14.01
CA ILE A 27 -11.71 -4.25 -13.27
C ILE A 27 -13.03 -3.86 -13.91
N VAL A 28 -13.06 -3.73 -15.24
CA VAL A 28 -14.29 -3.43 -15.98
C VAL A 28 -15.35 -4.52 -15.75
N TRP A 29 -14.95 -5.79 -15.79
CA TRP A 29 -15.84 -6.92 -15.50
C TRP A 29 -16.42 -6.81 -14.09
N GLY A 30 -15.60 -6.53 -13.08
CA GLY A 30 -16.03 -6.33 -11.70
C GLY A 30 -17.05 -5.19 -11.57
N VAL A 31 -16.77 -4.04 -12.19
CA VAL A 31 -17.69 -2.89 -12.22
C VAL A 31 -19.02 -3.24 -12.90
N LEU A 32 -18.97 -3.88 -14.07
CA LEU A 32 -20.20 -4.31 -14.77
C LEU A 32 -21.00 -5.31 -13.94
N THR A 33 -20.34 -6.26 -13.27
CA THR A 33 -21.00 -7.25 -12.40
C THR A 33 -21.65 -6.58 -11.18
N ALA A 34 -21.00 -5.61 -10.58
CA ALA A 34 -21.55 -4.83 -9.46
C ALA A 34 -22.80 -4.00 -9.86
N LEU A 35 -22.93 -3.67 -11.14
CA LEU A 35 -24.05 -2.89 -11.69
C LEU A 35 -25.17 -3.76 -12.29
N LYS A 36 -25.05 -5.10 -12.28
CA LYS A 36 -26.08 -6.02 -12.75
C LYS A 36 -27.20 -6.19 -11.71
N PRO A 37 -28.45 -6.45 -12.18
CA PRO A 37 -29.49 -7.00 -11.31
C PRO A 37 -29.05 -8.34 -10.71
N ALA A 38 -29.40 -8.65 -9.46
CA ALA A 38 -28.96 -9.86 -8.76
C ALA A 38 -29.25 -11.14 -9.54
N ALA A 39 -30.40 -11.21 -10.22
CA ALA A 39 -30.78 -12.38 -11.04
C ALA A 39 -29.86 -12.62 -12.26
N GLU A 40 -29.15 -11.60 -12.74
CA GLU A 40 -28.26 -11.71 -13.89
C GLU A 40 -26.80 -12.02 -13.53
N VAL A 41 -26.43 -11.83 -12.27
CA VAL A 41 -25.05 -11.99 -11.80
C VAL A 41 -24.58 -13.46 -11.97
N VAL A 42 -25.45 -14.41 -11.72
CA VAL A 42 -25.19 -15.86 -11.81
C VAL A 42 -25.91 -16.53 -12.99
N SER A 43 -26.35 -15.76 -13.97
CA SER A 43 -27.06 -16.29 -15.13
C SER A 43 -26.15 -17.15 -16.04
N TYR A 44 -26.71 -18.21 -16.62
CA TYR A 44 -26.02 -19.02 -17.62
C TYR A 44 -26.87 -19.07 -18.92
N PRO A 45 -26.29 -18.72 -20.07
CA PRO A 45 -24.92 -18.23 -20.31
C PRO A 45 -24.69 -16.84 -19.68
N PRO A 46 -23.44 -16.49 -19.29
CA PRO A 46 -23.15 -15.23 -18.63
C PRO A 46 -23.34 -14.05 -19.62
N ASN A 47 -24.15 -13.11 -19.21
CA ASN A 47 -24.33 -11.86 -19.95
C ASN A 47 -23.15 -10.93 -19.70
N LEU A 48 -22.47 -10.43 -20.76
CA LEU A 48 -21.38 -9.47 -20.62
C LEU A 48 -21.89 -8.11 -20.12
N MET A 49 -22.98 -7.64 -20.71
CA MET A 49 -23.62 -6.37 -20.34
C MET A 49 -24.87 -6.59 -19.50
N PRO A 50 -25.12 -5.75 -18.47
CA PRO A 50 -26.37 -5.79 -17.75
C PRO A 50 -27.56 -5.40 -18.64
N SER A 51 -28.71 -6.05 -18.46
CA SER A 51 -29.96 -5.66 -19.15
C SER A 51 -30.43 -4.25 -18.72
N ARG A 52 -30.17 -3.92 -17.45
CA ARG A 52 -30.31 -2.58 -16.87
C ARG A 52 -29.22 -2.34 -15.87
N PHE A 53 -28.75 -1.10 -15.76
CA PHE A 53 -27.80 -0.71 -14.73
C PHE A 53 -28.55 -0.47 -13.41
N THR A 54 -28.07 -1.06 -12.31
CA THR A 54 -28.61 -0.88 -10.96
C THR A 54 -27.48 -0.60 -9.96
N LEU A 55 -27.78 0.18 -8.93
CA LEU A 55 -26.90 0.44 -7.79
C LEU A 55 -27.29 -0.39 -6.57
N GLU A 56 -28.14 -1.40 -6.74
CA GLU A 56 -28.68 -2.19 -5.64
C GLU A 56 -27.59 -2.89 -4.82
N SER A 57 -26.63 -3.55 -5.47
CA SER A 57 -25.49 -4.18 -4.78
C SER A 57 -24.66 -3.17 -3.98
N PHE A 58 -24.44 -1.97 -4.53
CA PHE A 58 -23.76 -0.88 -3.81
C PHE A 58 -24.53 -0.42 -2.59
N ARG A 59 -25.86 -0.28 -2.71
CA ARG A 59 -26.74 0.09 -1.61
C ARG A 59 -26.70 -0.98 -0.53
N GLN A 60 -26.85 -2.25 -0.88
CA GLN A 60 -26.82 -3.37 0.08
C GLN A 60 -25.50 -3.40 0.85
N VAL A 61 -24.36 -3.28 0.15
CA VAL A 61 -23.03 -3.23 0.77
C VAL A 61 -22.91 -2.07 1.73
N TRP A 62 -23.43 -0.88 1.37
CA TRP A 62 -23.24 0.32 2.17
C TRP A 62 -24.24 0.49 3.31
N SER A 63 -25.49 0.06 3.12
CA SER A 63 -26.57 0.31 4.07
C SER A 63 -26.95 -0.91 4.90
N ASP A 64 -26.83 -2.12 4.32
CA ASP A 64 -27.38 -3.35 4.89
C ASP A 64 -26.31 -4.27 5.47
N SER A 65 -25.03 -3.86 5.44
CA SER A 65 -23.89 -4.62 5.97
C SER A 65 -23.00 -3.78 6.90
N ASN A 66 -22.07 -4.44 7.60
CA ASN A 66 -21.06 -3.78 8.43
C ASN A 66 -19.89 -3.20 7.60
N PHE A 67 -19.93 -3.28 6.27
CA PHE A 67 -18.85 -2.87 5.38
C PHE A 67 -18.39 -1.41 5.57
N PRO A 68 -19.28 -0.39 5.80
CA PRO A 68 -18.84 0.98 6.08
C PRO A 68 -17.96 1.09 7.32
N THR A 69 -18.23 0.26 8.35
CA THR A 69 -17.39 0.19 9.55
C THR A 69 -16.00 -0.34 9.21
N TYR A 70 -15.91 -1.42 8.43
CA TYR A 70 -14.65 -2.01 8.00
C TYR A 70 -13.86 -1.05 7.11
N PHE A 71 -14.56 -0.34 6.22
CA PHE A 71 -13.97 0.69 5.35
C PHE A 71 -13.33 1.82 6.17
N ARG A 72 -14.07 2.38 7.12
CA ARG A 72 -13.56 3.40 8.06
C ARG A 72 -12.36 2.89 8.85
N ASN A 73 -12.46 1.68 9.40
CA ASN A 73 -11.39 1.08 10.19
C ASN A 73 -10.12 0.88 9.35
N SER A 74 -10.26 0.38 8.12
CA SER A 74 -9.13 0.23 7.19
C SER A 74 -8.48 1.56 6.85
N LEU A 75 -9.26 2.62 6.60
CA LEU A 75 -8.71 3.96 6.37
C LEU A 75 -7.89 4.45 7.57
N LEU A 76 -8.44 4.31 8.78
CA LEU A 76 -7.77 4.74 10.02
C LEU A 76 -6.49 3.94 10.27
N VAL A 77 -6.57 2.60 10.27
CA VAL A 77 -5.43 1.74 10.56
C VAL A 77 -4.35 1.91 9.50
N THR A 78 -4.72 1.91 8.21
CA THR A 78 -3.77 2.09 7.10
C THR A 78 -3.11 3.46 7.17
N GLY A 79 -3.88 4.52 7.38
CA GLY A 79 -3.34 5.88 7.46
C GLY A 79 -2.36 6.05 8.62
N ILE A 80 -2.75 5.61 9.82
CA ILE A 80 -1.89 5.73 11.02
C ILE A 80 -0.66 4.82 10.89
N ALA A 81 -0.81 3.56 10.49
CA ALA A 81 0.30 2.63 10.35
C ALA A 81 1.30 3.08 9.27
N THR A 82 0.82 3.60 8.15
CA THR A 82 1.69 4.16 7.10
C THR A 82 2.46 5.37 7.61
N LEU A 83 1.79 6.30 8.29
CA LEU A 83 2.44 7.51 8.83
C LEU A 83 3.49 7.17 9.89
N THR A 84 3.14 6.30 10.85
CA THR A 84 4.08 5.90 11.92
C THR A 84 5.27 5.11 11.35
N SER A 85 5.03 4.20 10.41
CA SER A 85 6.11 3.49 9.70
C SER A 85 7.05 4.45 8.99
N LEU A 86 6.50 5.44 8.29
CA LEU A 86 7.29 6.41 7.53
C LEU A 86 8.11 7.29 8.47
N VAL A 87 7.52 7.77 9.56
CA VAL A 87 8.24 8.58 10.56
C VAL A 87 9.42 7.81 11.14
N VAL A 88 9.22 6.58 11.58
CA VAL A 88 10.29 5.75 12.14
C VAL A 88 11.35 5.44 11.08
N ALA A 89 10.92 5.00 9.89
CA ALA A 89 11.83 4.59 8.83
C ALA A 89 12.69 5.74 8.29
N VAL A 90 12.13 6.96 8.20
CA VAL A 90 12.84 8.16 7.75
C VAL A 90 14.03 8.46 8.67
N HIS A 91 13.83 8.46 9.99
CA HIS A 91 14.91 8.74 10.95
C HIS A 91 15.94 7.60 11.00
N ALA A 92 15.47 6.35 11.00
CA ALA A 92 16.36 5.20 10.98
C ALA A 92 17.19 5.13 9.69
N ALA A 93 16.58 5.35 8.53
CA ALA A 93 17.26 5.36 7.24
C ALA A 93 18.28 6.50 7.12
N TYR A 94 17.94 7.71 7.60
CA TYR A 94 18.88 8.83 7.65
C TYR A 94 20.08 8.50 8.54
N GLY A 95 19.85 7.96 9.74
CA GLY A 95 20.92 7.50 10.63
C GLY A 95 21.84 6.48 9.96
N LEU A 96 21.27 5.50 9.27
CA LEU A 96 22.01 4.48 8.53
C LEU A 96 22.72 5.03 7.26
N ALA A 97 22.22 6.10 6.67
CA ALA A 97 22.84 6.71 5.49
C ALA A 97 24.03 7.62 5.85
N ARG A 98 23.98 8.30 7.00
CA ARG A 98 24.91 9.39 7.36
C ARG A 98 25.93 9.04 8.43
N PHE A 99 25.67 8.04 9.25
CA PHE A 99 26.59 7.66 10.32
C PHE A 99 27.23 6.31 10.04
N ASP A 100 28.53 6.23 10.34
CA ASP A 100 29.27 4.98 10.37
C ASP A 100 29.46 4.54 11.81
N PHE A 101 29.01 3.32 12.10
CA PHE A 101 29.12 2.70 13.42
C PHE A 101 29.32 1.20 13.30
N THR A 102 29.94 0.62 14.31
CA THR A 102 30.16 -0.83 14.39
C THR A 102 28.83 -1.57 14.39
N GLY A 103 28.66 -2.55 13.50
CA GLY A 103 27.43 -3.35 13.40
C GLY A 103 26.38 -2.81 12.42
N LYS A 104 26.64 -1.69 11.72
CA LYS A 104 25.72 -1.12 10.70
C LYS A 104 25.29 -2.16 9.66
N THR A 105 26.23 -2.90 9.10
CA THR A 105 25.94 -3.96 8.11
C THR A 105 25.12 -5.08 8.70
N SER A 106 25.46 -5.54 9.92
CA SER A 106 24.71 -6.59 10.62
C SER A 106 23.28 -6.15 10.94
N LEU A 107 23.07 -4.88 11.34
CA LEU A 107 21.76 -4.30 11.56
C LEU A 107 20.92 -4.29 10.26
N MET A 108 21.51 -3.85 9.15
CA MET A 108 20.85 -3.86 7.84
C MET A 108 20.49 -5.26 7.38
N LEU A 109 21.39 -6.22 7.51
CA LEU A 109 21.13 -7.63 7.19
C LEU A 109 20.05 -8.22 8.10
N GLY A 110 20.07 -7.89 9.39
CA GLY A 110 19.04 -8.29 10.35
C GLY A 110 17.66 -7.75 9.96
N LEU A 111 17.55 -6.47 9.61
CA LEU A 111 16.31 -5.87 9.11
C LEU A 111 15.79 -6.58 7.84
N LEU A 112 16.67 -6.85 6.88
CA LEU A 112 16.28 -7.57 5.67
C LEU A 112 15.86 -9.00 5.96
N ALA A 113 16.56 -9.70 6.87
CA ALA A 113 16.24 -11.06 7.26
C ALA A 113 14.83 -11.18 7.87
N THR A 114 14.37 -10.17 8.62
CA THR A 114 12.99 -10.16 9.13
C THR A 114 11.94 -10.15 8.01
N SER A 115 12.23 -9.50 6.89
CA SER A 115 11.32 -9.47 5.72
C SER A 115 11.24 -10.80 4.96
N MET A 116 12.19 -11.71 5.19
CA MET A 116 12.20 -13.04 4.56
C MET A 116 11.36 -14.07 5.32
N ILE A 117 10.92 -13.76 6.53
CA ILE A 117 10.11 -14.67 7.34
C ILE A 117 8.70 -14.73 6.72
N PRO A 118 8.18 -15.93 6.39
CA PRO A 118 6.83 -16.05 5.86
C PRO A 118 5.80 -15.51 6.85
N GLY A 119 4.91 -14.60 6.39
CA GLY A 119 3.93 -13.93 7.25
C GLY A 119 3.06 -14.91 8.03
N ILE A 120 2.66 -16.03 7.40
CA ILE A 120 1.84 -17.06 8.05
C ILE A 120 2.56 -17.73 9.23
N ALA A 121 3.89 -17.87 9.19
CA ALA A 121 4.66 -18.50 10.26
C ALA A 121 4.70 -17.65 11.54
N ILE A 122 4.53 -16.33 11.41
CA ILE A 122 4.57 -15.40 12.54
C ILE A 122 3.18 -15.25 13.18
N LEU A 123 2.08 -15.64 12.53
CA LEU A 123 0.73 -15.37 13.02
C LEU A 123 0.48 -15.95 14.42
N VAL A 124 0.89 -17.19 14.68
CA VAL A 124 0.67 -17.83 16.01
C VAL A 124 1.49 -17.14 17.11
N PRO A 125 2.81 -16.90 16.96
CA PRO A 125 3.57 -16.13 17.94
C PRO A 125 3.01 -14.71 18.15
N LEU A 126 2.59 -14.04 17.06
CA LEU A 126 2.03 -12.70 17.09
C LEU A 126 0.70 -12.65 17.84
N TYR A 127 -0.18 -13.62 17.59
CA TYR A 127 -1.44 -13.79 18.33
C TYR A 127 -1.19 -13.94 19.83
N ASN A 128 -0.28 -14.85 20.22
CA ASN A 128 0.07 -15.07 21.63
C ASN A 128 0.64 -13.80 22.26
N LEU A 129 1.58 -13.12 21.59
CA LEU A 129 2.14 -11.87 22.07
C LEU A 129 1.07 -10.80 22.27
N SER A 130 0.14 -10.67 21.33
CA SER A 130 -0.93 -9.67 21.38
C SER A 130 -1.88 -9.91 22.57
N ILE A 131 -2.17 -11.17 22.90
CA ILE A 131 -2.96 -11.51 24.11
C ILE A 131 -2.19 -11.14 25.39
N HIS A 132 -0.93 -11.54 25.50
CA HIS A 132 -0.14 -11.29 26.70
C HIS A 132 0.12 -9.80 26.96
N THR A 133 0.17 -9.00 25.90
CA THR A 133 0.37 -7.54 25.99
C THR A 133 -0.93 -6.75 26.08
N GLY A 134 -2.09 -7.40 26.01
CA GLY A 134 -3.41 -6.73 26.00
C GLY A 134 -3.70 -5.95 24.72
N LEU A 135 -2.95 -6.21 23.63
CA LEU A 135 -3.11 -5.54 22.35
C LEU A 135 -4.03 -6.30 21.36
N TYR A 136 -4.46 -7.50 21.74
CA TYR A 136 -5.38 -8.30 20.96
C TYR A 136 -6.73 -7.59 20.76
N ASN A 137 -7.26 -7.64 19.57
CA ASN A 137 -8.52 -7.00 19.18
C ASN A 137 -8.56 -5.48 19.44
N THR A 138 -7.42 -4.79 19.24
CA THR A 138 -7.31 -3.33 19.36
C THR A 138 -6.72 -2.70 18.11
N PHE A 139 -7.13 -1.46 17.79
CA PHE A 139 -6.50 -0.70 16.71
C PHE A 139 -5.03 -0.39 16.98
N THR A 140 -4.67 -0.16 18.25
CA THR A 140 -3.27 0.07 18.66
C THR A 140 -2.41 -1.15 18.33
N GLY A 141 -2.89 -2.37 18.62
CA GLY A 141 -2.19 -3.61 18.28
C GLY A 141 -1.97 -3.75 16.77
N LEU A 142 -3.02 -3.52 15.97
CA LEU A 142 -2.91 -3.54 14.52
C LEU A 142 -1.90 -2.52 14.00
N VAL A 143 -1.97 -1.27 14.46
CA VAL A 143 -1.05 -0.20 14.04
C VAL A 143 0.40 -0.54 14.40
N ILE A 144 0.67 -1.03 15.61
CA ILE A 144 2.03 -1.42 16.03
C ILE A 144 2.57 -2.53 15.12
N VAL A 145 1.77 -3.56 14.88
CA VAL A 145 2.19 -4.71 14.06
C VAL A 145 2.46 -4.29 12.63
N TYR A 146 1.55 -3.54 12.01
CA TYR A 146 1.75 -3.06 10.64
C TYR A 146 2.92 -2.07 10.53
N THR A 147 3.11 -1.22 11.56
CA THR A 147 4.29 -0.34 11.62
C THR A 147 5.57 -1.15 11.63
N ALA A 148 5.68 -2.12 12.54
CA ALA A 148 6.86 -2.97 12.66
C ALA A 148 7.15 -3.74 11.36
N TRP A 149 6.11 -4.24 10.70
CA TRP A 149 6.24 -4.98 9.45
C TRP A 149 6.75 -4.14 8.29
N ASN A 150 6.32 -2.89 8.20
CA ASN A 150 6.73 -1.99 7.11
C ASN A 150 8.14 -1.43 7.28
N ILE A 151 8.65 -1.31 8.50
CA ILE A 151 9.94 -0.65 8.80
C ILE A 151 11.11 -1.22 7.99
N PRO A 152 11.36 -2.53 7.91
CA PRO A 152 12.54 -3.06 7.22
C PRO A 152 12.62 -2.62 5.76
N LEU A 153 11.53 -2.76 5.02
CA LEU A 153 11.46 -2.39 3.61
C LEU A 153 11.61 -0.87 3.43
N LEU A 154 10.92 -0.08 4.26
CA LEU A 154 10.99 1.38 4.19
C LEU A 154 12.38 1.90 4.52
N VAL A 155 13.04 1.36 5.55
CA VAL A 155 14.41 1.75 5.93
C VAL A 155 15.37 1.44 4.79
N TRP A 156 15.28 0.26 4.19
CA TRP A 156 16.12 -0.12 3.07
C TRP A 156 15.93 0.81 1.86
N LEU A 157 14.68 1.06 1.49
CA LEU A 157 14.33 1.94 0.38
C LEU A 157 14.83 3.37 0.62
N LEU A 158 14.49 3.96 1.77
CA LEU A 158 14.79 5.36 2.08
C LEU A 158 16.28 5.60 2.29
N LYS A 159 17.03 4.62 2.83
CA LYS A 159 18.48 4.71 2.93
C LYS A 159 19.11 4.96 1.56
N GLY A 160 18.70 4.25 0.52
CA GLY A 160 19.19 4.47 -0.83
C GLY A 160 18.90 5.88 -1.37
N PHE A 161 17.75 6.46 -1.01
CA PHE A 161 17.43 7.85 -1.36
C PHE A 161 18.28 8.84 -0.59
N PHE A 162 18.47 8.66 0.70
CA PHE A 162 19.32 9.55 1.49
C PHE A 162 20.79 9.48 1.04
N GLU A 163 21.30 8.33 0.67
CA GLU A 163 22.64 8.16 0.12
C GLU A 163 22.82 8.88 -1.24
N SER A 164 21.77 9.10 -1.99
CA SER A 164 21.81 9.84 -3.26
C SER A 164 21.86 11.35 -3.10
N VAL A 165 21.53 11.87 -1.90
CA VAL A 165 21.67 13.30 -1.58
C VAL A 165 23.11 13.60 -1.22
N PRO A 166 23.82 14.54 -1.93
CA PRO A 166 25.18 14.90 -1.63
C PRO A 166 25.37 15.38 -0.20
N VAL A 167 26.37 14.84 0.50
CA VAL A 167 26.67 15.18 1.91
C VAL A 167 27.11 16.63 2.04
N GLU A 168 27.77 17.16 1.02
CA GLU A 168 28.28 18.53 0.93
C GLU A 168 27.19 19.58 1.16
N LEU A 169 25.93 19.29 0.81
CA LEU A 169 24.80 20.19 1.06
C LEU A 169 24.48 20.32 2.56
N GLU A 170 24.62 19.22 3.29
CA GLU A 170 24.45 19.25 4.75
C GLU A 170 25.62 19.94 5.44
N GLU A 171 26.85 19.68 4.97
CA GLU A 171 28.08 20.30 5.49
C GLU A 171 28.07 21.81 5.27
N ALA A 172 27.69 22.29 4.08
CA ALA A 172 27.54 23.72 3.79
C ALA A 172 26.52 24.38 4.74
N ALA A 173 25.37 23.75 4.96
CA ALA A 173 24.36 24.27 5.89
C ALA A 173 24.88 24.33 7.34
N MET A 174 25.71 23.35 7.74
CA MET A 174 26.33 23.37 9.09
C MET A 174 27.38 24.45 9.21
N ILE A 175 28.12 24.76 8.15
CA ILE A 175 29.04 25.91 8.10
C ILE A 175 28.26 27.23 8.24
N ASP A 176 27.06 27.31 7.64
CA ASP A 176 26.14 28.45 7.77
C ASP A 176 25.43 28.52 9.14
N GLY A 177 25.82 27.67 10.11
CA GLY A 177 25.30 27.66 11.47
C GLY A 177 24.06 26.84 11.72
N CYS A 178 23.61 26.03 10.75
CA CYS A 178 22.52 25.08 10.98
C CYS A 178 22.99 23.89 11.84
N SER A 179 22.14 23.46 12.77
CA SER A 179 22.36 22.14 13.38
C SER A 179 22.10 21.01 12.37
N ARG A 180 22.72 19.85 12.55
CA ARG A 180 22.51 18.68 11.68
C ARG A 180 21.03 18.30 11.53
N MET A 181 20.26 18.34 12.61
CA MET A 181 18.81 18.06 12.55
C MET A 181 18.06 19.13 11.74
N ARG A 182 18.47 20.37 11.82
CA ARG A 182 17.86 21.44 11.00
C ARG A 182 18.20 21.21 9.52
N ALA A 183 19.46 20.91 9.17
CA ALA A 183 19.87 20.57 7.80
C ALA A 183 19.08 19.35 7.28
N PHE A 184 18.90 18.31 8.10
CA PHE A 184 18.07 17.16 7.77
C PHE A 184 16.64 17.56 7.36
N TYR A 185 15.92 18.31 8.20
CA TYR A 185 14.53 18.67 7.92
C TYR A 185 14.37 19.69 6.80
N THR A 186 15.34 20.61 6.62
CA THR A 186 15.22 21.70 5.65
C THR A 186 15.82 21.41 4.28
N ILE A 187 16.79 20.49 4.20
CA ILE A 187 17.50 20.18 2.96
C ILE A 187 17.28 18.72 2.56
N VAL A 188 17.72 17.76 3.39
CA VAL A 188 17.77 16.35 3.02
C VAL A 188 16.37 15.76 2.84
N LEU A 189 15.50 15.99 3.81
CA LEU A 189 14.15 15.44 3.81
C LEU A 189 13.31 15.95 2.62
N PRO A 190 13.31 17.26 2.27
CA PRO A 190 12.65 17.72 1.05
C PRO A 190 13.20 17.09 -0.24
N MET A 191 14.51 16.87 -0.34
CA MET A 191 15.13 16.24 -1.51
C MET A 191 14.75 14.76 -1.62
N ALA A 192 14.58 14.08 -0.49
CA ALA A 192 14.16 12.67 -0.45
C ALA A 192 12.64 12.47 -0.59
N ARG A 193 11.82 13.53 -0.74
CA ARG A 193 10.35 13.44 -0.89
C ARG A 193 9.89 12.40 -1.90
N PRO A 194 10.48 12.26 -3.11
CA PRO A 194 10.03 11.26 -4.06
C PRO A 194 10.14 9.83 -3.48
N GLY A 195 11.25 9.52 -2.81
CA GLY A 195 11.45 8.23 -2.15
C GLY A 195 10.49 8.00 -0.98
N MET A 196 10.24 9.03 -0.18
CA MET A 196 9.29 8.96 0.94
C MET A 196 7.87 8.68 0.45
N LEU A 197 7.42 9.34 -0.62
CA LEU A 197 6.09 9.13 -1.19
C LEU A 197 5.95 7.77 -1.83
N ALA A 198 7.00 7.30 -2.52
CA ALA A 198 7.03 5.93 -3.04
C ALA A 198 6.93 4.88 -1.92
N GLY A 199 7.71 5.06 -0.85
CA GLY A 199 7.65 4.20 0.33
C GLY A 199 6.29 4.24 1.03
N ALA A 200 5.70 5.43 1.16
CA ALA A 200 4.37 5.59 1.76
C ALA A 200 3.28 4.81 0.99
N ILE A 201 3.31 4.85 -0.35
CA ILE A 201 2.37 4.07 -1.17
C ILE A 201 2.59 2.57 -0.96
N MET A 202 3.84 2.11 -0.97
CA MET A 202 4.13 0.68 -0.75
C MET A 202 3.63 0.20 0.61
N ALA A 203 3.90 0.96 1.67
CA ALA A 203 3.43 0.67 3.02
C ALA A 203 1.88 0.69 3.10
N MET A 204 1.26 1.71 2.50
CA MET A 204 -0.20 1.83 2.43
C MET A 204 -0.83 0.63 1.72
N MET A 205 -0.31 0.25 0.55
CA MET A 205 -0.82 -0.88 -0.22
C MET A 205 -0.68 -2.20 0.53
N PHE A 206 0.42 -2.39 1.26
CA PHE A 206 0.60 -3.57 2.10
C PHE A 206 -0.50 -3.65 3.17
N VAL A 207 -0.68 -2.60 3.98
CA VAL A 207 -1.66 -2.59 5.07
C VAL A 207 -3.10 -2.69 4.55
N TRP A 208 -3.41 -1.99 3.45
CA TRP A 208 -4.75 -1.96 2.86
C TRP A 208 -5.21 -3.33 2.36
N ASN A 209 -4.29 -4.12 1.80
CA ASN A 209 -4.59 -5.41 1.20
C ASN A 209 -4.36 -6.60 2.14
N ASP A 210 -3.78 -6.37 3.33
CA ASP A 210 -3.46 -7.49 4.23
C ASP A 210 -4.71 -8.08 4.84
N PHE A 211 -4.89 -9.39 4.61
CA PHE A 211 -5.96 -10.19 5.18
C PHE A 211 -5.52 -10.89 6.47
N LEU A 212 -4.30 -11.43 6.50
CA LEU A 212 -3.88 -12.39 7.51
C LEU A 212 -3.77 -11.77 8.91
N ILE A 213 -3.05 -10.66 9.03
CA ILE A 213 -2.86 -9.95 10.30
C ILE A 213 -4.20 -9.38 10.76
N GLY A 214 -4.92 -8.71 9.84
CA GLY A 214 -6.24 -8.14 10.12
C GLY A 214 -7.25 -9.19 10.58
N PHE A 215 -7.32 -10.34 9.91
CA PHE A 215 -8.22 -11.44 10.26
C PHE A 215 -7.87 -12.05 11.62
N THR A 216 -6.57 -12.18 11.92
CA THR A 216 -6.08 -12.81 13.16
C THR A 216 -6.26 -11.89 14.38
N LEU A 217 -6.00 -10.60 14.24
CA LEU A 217 -5.92 -9.67 15.37
C LEU A 217 -7.16 -8.79 15.57
N ALA A 218 -8.04 -8.67 14.56
CA ALA A 218 -9.28 -7.89 14.62
C ALA A 218 -10.49 -8.81 14.47
N VAL A 219 -11.01 -9.30 15.58
CA VAL A 219 -12.03 -10.38 15.58
C VAL A 219 -13.47 -9.91 15.78
N THR A 220 -13.67 -8.78 16.47
CA THR A 220 -15.00 -8.21 16.66
C THR A 220 -15.40 -7.32 15.48
N GLU A 221 -16.69 -7.26 15.20
CA GLU A 221 -17.24 -6.53 14.04
C GLU A 221 -16.84 -5.05 14.02
N ASP A 222 -16.71 -4.43 15.18
CA ASP A 222 -16.29 -3.03 15.32
C ASP A 222 -14.80 -2.79 15.05
N LYS A 223 -13.98 -3.85 14.96
CA LYS A 223 -12.53 -3.78 14.69
C LYS A 223 -12.11 -4.31 13.32
N ARG A 224 -12.97 -5.08 12.65
CA ARG A 224 -12.66 -5.70 11.38
C ARG A 224 -12.29 -4.69 10.29
N LEU A 225 -11.50 -5.17 9.32
CA LEU A 225 -10.97 -4.40 8.18
C LEU A 225 -11.63 -4.84 6.87
N ILE A 226 -11.46 -4.06 5.80
CA ILE A 226 -11.99 -4.33 4.45
C ILE A 226 -11.74 -5.76 3.95
N PRO A 227 -10.52 -6.32 4.02
CA PRO A 227 -10.30 -7.67 3.49
C PRO A 227 -11.21 -8.72 4.14
N TYR A 228 -11.51 -8.58 5.44
CA TYR A 228 -12.53 -9.39 6.08
C TYR A 228 -13.95 -9.10 5.52
N GLY A 229 -14.27 -7.83 5.32
CA GLY A 229 -15.55 -7.43 4.73
C GLY A 229 -15.79 -8.04 3.35
N LEU A 230 -14.75 -8.11 2.51
CA LEU A 230 -14.83 -8.80 1.23
C LEU A 230 -15.04 -10.32 1.42
N TYR A 231 -14.30 -10.92 2.35
CA TYR A 231 -14.45 -12.34 2.67
C TYR A 231 -15.85 -12.68 3.21
N SER A 232 -16.53 -11.79 3.91
CA SER A 232 -17.86 -12.03 4.48
C SER A 232 -18.96 -12.25 3.43
N PHE A 233 -18.75 -11.84 2.16
CA PHE A 233 -19.67 -12.13 1.04
C PHE A 233 -19.49 -13.54 0.46
N ILE A 234 -18.54 -14.32 1.00
CA ILE A 234 -18.32 -15.73 0.66
C ILE A 234 -18.90 -16.57 1.79
N SER A 235 -19.89 -17.39 1.50
CA SER A 235 -20.56 -18.26 2.48
C SER A 235 -20.46 -19.72 2.08
N ASN A 236 -20.83 -20.61 2.98
CA ASN A 236 -20.90 -22.06 2.71
C ASN A 236 -21.98 -22.42 1.67
N ILE A 237 -22.92 -21.52 1.39
CA ILE A 237 -24.02 -21.71 0.43
C ILE A 237 -23.68 -21.13 -0.95
N GLY A 238 -22.65 -20.31 -1.05
CA GLY A 238 -22.22 -19.67 -2.29
C GLY A 238 -21.58 -18.31 -2.08
N VAL A 239 -21.30 -17.64 -3.18
CA VAL A 239 -20.70 -16.30 -3.21
C VAL A 239 -21.73 -15.30 -3.71
N ASP A 240 -21.96 -14.24 -2.96
CA ASP A 240 -22.71 -13.08 -3.46
C ASP A 240 -21.78 -12.20 -4.33
N TRP A 241 -21.70 -12.58 -5.61
CA TRP A 241 -20.85 -11.91 -6.56
C TRP A 241 -21.20 -10.43 -6.79
N GLY A 242 -22.48 -10.07 -6.69
CA GLY A 242 -22.95 -8.70 -6.85
C GLY A 242 -22.39 -7.80 -5.75
N GLN A 243 -22.61 -8.20 -4.50
CA GLN A 243 -22.12 -7.45 -3.33
C GLN A 243 -20.58 -7.51 -3.23
N LEU A 244 -19.96 -8.67 -3.48
CA LEU A 244 -18.51 -8.81 -3.47
C LEU A 244 -17.84 -7.86 -4.49
N MET A 245 -18.36 -7.77 -5.72
CA MET A 245 -17.84 -6.86 -6.73
C MET A 245 -18.11 -5.40 -6.39
N ALA A 246 -19.28 -5.06 -5.86
CA ALA A 246 -19.59 -3.70 -5.39
C ALA A 246 -18.64 -3.27 -4.25
N ALA A 247 -18.44 -4.12 -3.25
CA ALA A 247 -17.51 -3.88 -2.15
C ALA A 247 -16.07 -3.74 -2.64
N THR A 248 -15.65 -4.57 -3.61
CA THR A 248 -14.33 -4.48 -4.25
C THR A 248 -14.16 -3.14 -4.97
N VAL A 249 -15.14 -2.70 -5.76
CA VAL A 249 -15.10 -1.40 -6.44
C VAL A 249 -15.00 -0.25 -5.46
N ILE A 250 -15.77 -0.27 -4.36
CA ILE A 250 -15.66 0.74 -3.30
C ILE A 250 -14.26 0.72 -2.68
N SER A 251 -13.70 -0.47 -2.44
CA SER A 251 -12.36 -0.63 -1.84
C SER A 251 -11.23 -0.14 -2.75
N LEU A 252 -11.42 -0.11 -4.07
CA LEU A 252 -10.43 0.42 -5.01
C LEU A 252 -10.33 1.95 -4.96
N VAL A 253 -11.40 2.65 -4.56
CA VAL A 253 -11.46 4.12 -4.63
C VAL A 253 -10.31 4.81 -3.88
N PRO A 254 -10.01 4.50 -2.59
CA PRO A 254 -8.90 5.13 -1.88
C PRO A 254 -7.54 4.85 -2.53
N VAL A 255 -7.34 3.63 -3.03
CA VAL A 255 -6.09 3.21 -3.69
C VAL A 255 -5.89 4.00 -4.98
N VAL A 256 -6.94 4.12 -5.81
CA VAL A 256 -6.90 4.89 -7.07
C VAL A 256 -6.65 6.38 -6.77
N ILE A 257 -7.31 6.94 -5.77
CA ILE A 257 -7.10 8.35 -5.37
C ILE A 257 -5.65 8.56 -4.94
N ALA A 258 -5.14 7.71 -4.05
CA ALA A 258 -3.74 7.79 -3.60
C ALA A 258 -2.76 7.67 -4.77
N PHE A 259 -3.00 6.74 -5.69
CA PHE A 259 -2.17 6.58 -6.89
C PHE A 259 -2.20 7.82 -7.78
N LEU A 260 -3.39 8.36 -8.10
CA LEU A 260 -3.53 9.56 -8.95
C LEU A 260 -2.84 10.79 -8.35
N LEU A 261 -2.90 10.94 -7.02
CA LEU A 261 -2.23 12.04 -6.32
C LEU A 261 -0.70 11.91 -6.31
N LEU A 262 -0.20 10.68 -6.23
CA LEU A 262 1.20 10.39 -5.96
C LEU A 262 1.98 9.82 -7.15
N GLN A 263 1.33 9.46 -8.28
CA GLN A 263 1.93 8.81 -9.45
C GLN A 263 3.17 9.52 -10.01
N LYS A 264 3.15 10.86 -10.05
CA LYS A 264 4.31 11.65 -10.52
C LYS A 264 5.56 11.43 -9.69
N TRP A 265 5.40 11.23 -8.38
CA TRP A 265 6.50 11.00 -7.45
C TRP A 265 6.98 9.55 -7.49
N LEU A 266 6.05 8.60 -7.72
CA LEU A 266 6.38 7.18 -7.94
C LEU A 266 7.33 7.00 -9.13
N VAL A 267 7.00 7.59 -10.27
CA VAL A 267 7.83 7.51 -11.48
C VAL A 267 9.22 8.09 -11.22
N GLN A 268 9.31 9.25 -10.55
CA GLN A 268 10.58 9.87 -10.21
C GLN A 268 11.39 9.00 -9.22
N GLY A 269 10.73 8.43 -8.22
CA GLY A 269 11.37 7.57 -7.22
C GLY A 269 11.93 6.28 -7.82
N LEU A 270 11.18 5.62 -8.69
CA LEU A 270 11.63 4.40 -9.37
C LEU A 270 12.79 4.66 -10.34
N MET A 271 12.75 5.78 -11.07
CA MET A 271 13.85 6.15 -11.99
C MET A 271 15.13 6.48 -11.23
N ALA A 272 15.07 7.17 -10.09
CA ALA A 272 16.24 7.46 -9.26
C ALA A 272 16.93 6.18 -8.71
N GLY A 273 16.15 5.12 -8.45
CA GLY A 273 16.68 3.80 -8.06
C GLY A 273 17.26 2.99 -9.22
N ALA A 274 16.79 3.21 -10.45
CA ALA A 274 17.19 2.43 -11.64
C ALA A 274 18.45 2.97 -12.35
N VAL A 275 18.89 4.20 -12.07
CA VAL A 275 20.04 4.85 -12.75
C VAL A 275 21.39 4.54 -12.04
N LYS A 276 21.44 3.61 -11.11
CA LYS A 276 22.70 3.09 -10.56
C LYS A 276 23.19 1.88 -11.36
N GLY A 277 23.34 2.06 -12.69
CA GLY A 277 23.96 1.11 -13.59
C GLY A 277 24.83 1.86 -14.58
#